data_eba8d434cba337f14f9d82c0a15edcb6
#
_entry.id   eba8d434cba337f14f9d82c0a15edcb6
#
_cell.length_a   1.000
_cell.length_b   1.000
_cell.length_c   1.000
_cell.angle_alpha   90.00
_cell.angle_beta   90.00
_cell.angle_gamma   90.00
#
_symmetry.space_group_name_H-M   'P 1'
#
loop_
_entity.id
_entity.type
_entity.pdbx_description
1 polymer ?
#
loop_
_entity_poly.entity_id
_entity_poly.type
_entity_poly.pdbx_seq_one_letter_code
_entity_poly.pdbx_strand_id
1 'polypeptide(L)'
;PASGESVSVALFYKHFRHPIEWTFRDGGGSYTYTFENADKARNYGVEVDIRKDLEFIGLRNFMLNLNGSWIKSKVSFDSENSLEHDRPMQGQSPYLVNAGLFYQTEKAGVMAGVLYNRIGKRIVGIGRSDMSVGGSINNDIPDMYEMPHDALDIVLSKKFGKQVEVKLNAKDVIGQDAVFKQFPRFEDANGQIVEREQTTKRFAPGRSFTLSVSIHL
;
A
#
# COMPACT_ATOMS: atom_id res chain seq x y z
N PRO A 1 -26.90 11.55 7.32
CA PRO A 1 -26.52 10.32 8.03
C PRO A 1 -27.25 10.24 9.37
N ALA A 2 -27.65 9.03 9.78
CA ALA A 2 -28.17 8.78 11.11
C ALA A 2 -27.03 8.87 12.17
N SER A 3 -27.40 8.82 13.46
CA SER A 3 -26.38 8.85 14.53
C SER A 3 -25.38 7.70 14.35
N GLY A 4 -24.09 8.01 14.30
CA GLY A 4 -23.02 7.02 14.08
C GLY A 4 -22.66 6.76 12.62
N GLU A 5 -23.33 7.40 11.67
CA GLU A 5 -22.98 7.36 10.25
C GLU A 5 -22.15 8.58 9.84
N SER A 6 -21.25 8.39 8.88
CA SER A 6 -20.47 9.49 8.32
C SER A 6 -20.12 9.21 6.86
N VAL A 7 -20.03 10.29 6.07
CA VAL A 7 -19.42 10.29 4.75
C VAL A 7 -18.49 11.49 4.70
N SER A 8 -17.25 11.24 4.36
CA SER A 8 -16.22 12.27 4.24
C SER A 8 -15.50 12.11 2.90
N VAL A 9 -15.26 13.23 2.23
CA VAL A 9 -14.44 13.31 1.03
C VAL A 9 -13.42 14.42 1.25
N ALA A 10 -12.15 14.08 1.11
CA ALA A 10 -11.05 15.03 1.22
C ALA A 10 -10.25 15.07 -0.09
N LEU A 11 -9.99 16.28 -0.57
CA LEU A 11 -9.05 16.54 -1.65
C LEU A 11 -7.79 17.13 -1.05
N PHE A 12 -6.63 16.66 -1.49
CA PHE A 12 -5.39 17.20 -1.00
C PHE A 12 -4.38 17.46 -2.12
N TYR A 13 -3.52 18.45 -1.86
CA TYR A 13 -2.34 18.74 -2.65
C TYR A 13 -1.19 19.02 -1.70
N LYS A 14 -0.06 18.30 -1.90
CA LYS A 14 1.18 18.49 -1.14
C LYS A 14 2.31 18.82 -2.11
N HIS A 15 3.03 19.88 -1.81
CA HIS A 15 4.25 20.25 -2.54
C HIS A 15 5.44 20.21 -1.57
N PHE A 16 6.46 19.47 -1.96
CA PHE A 16 7.71 19.36 -1.21
C PHE A 16 8.82 20.03 -1.99
N ARG A 17 9.62 20.82 -1.30
CA ARG A 17 10.87 21.37 -1.79
C ARG A 17 12.02 20.58 -1.19
N HIS A 18 12.94 20.16 -2.03
CA HIS A 18 14.11 19.39 -1.64
C HIS A 18 13.78 18.16 -0.75
N PRO A 19 12.80 17.32 -1.16
CA PRO A 19 12.51 16.11 -0.38
C PRO A 19 13.71 15.18 -0.41
N ILE A 20 13.94 14.49 0.69
CA ILE A 20 14.97 13.46 0.76
C ILE A 20 14.44 12.20 0.07
N GLU A 21 15.17 11.75 -0.94
CA GLU A 21 14.87 10.53 -1.70
C GLU A 21 16.12 9.65 -1.80
N TRP A 22 15.90 8.35 -1.93
CA TRP A 22 16.97 7.42 -2.26
C TRP A 22 17.43 7.64 -3.70
N THR A 23 18.74 7.52 -3.93
CA THR A 23 19.38 7.74 -5.23
C THR A 23 20.66 6.92 -5.36
N PHE A 24 21.18 6.85 -6.57
CA PHE A 24 22.51 6.39 -6.86
C PHE A 24 23.44 7.56 -7.15
N ARG A 25 24.58 7.60 -6.47
CA ARG A 25 25.66 8.54 -6.75
C ARG A 25 26.79 7.85 -7.50
N ASP A 26 27.25 8.45 -8.59
CA ASP A 26 28.47 8.03 -9.28
C ASP A 26 29.69 8.44 -8.47
N GLY A 27 30.55 7.46 -8.16
CA GLY A 27 31.81 7.64 -7.43
C GLY A 27 33.06 7.48 -8.30
N GLY A 28 32.95 7.65 -9.64
CA GLY A 28 34.12 7.51 -10.54
C GLY A 28 34.55 6.07 -10.76
N GLY A 29 33.61 5.19 -11.07
CA GLY A 29 33.85 3.76 -11.36
C GLY A 29 33.10 2.80 -10.42
N SER A 30 32.37 3.35 -9.45
CA SER A 30 31.44 2.60 -8.61
C SER A 30 30.21 3.45 -8.32
N TYR A 31 29.06 2.78 -8.11
CA TYR A 31 27.83 3.46 -7.75
C TYR A 31 27.53 3.22 -6.27
N THR A 32 27.25 4.31 -5.55
CA THR A 32 26.86 4.25 -4.15
C THR A 32 25.35 4.48 -4.04
N TYR A 33 24.63 3.54 -3.44
CA TYR A 33 23.23 3.71 -3.08
C TYR A 33 23.14 4.55 -1.81
N THR A 34 22.55 5.72 -1.90
CA THR A 34 22.50 6.71 -0.83
C THR A 34 21.19 7.49 -0.89
N PHE A 35 21.08 8.57 -0.16
CA PHE A 35 19.95 9.47 -0.23
C PHE A 35 20.42 10.91 -0.45
N GLU A 36 19.65 11.67 -1.21
CA GLU A 36 19.91 13.08 -1.53
C GLU A 36 18.60 13.86 -1.55
N ASN A 37 18.73 15.18 -1.65
CA ASN A 37 17.59 16.04 -1.85
C ASN A 37 17.22 16.06 -3.33
N ALA A 38 16.04 15.56 -3.68
CA ALA A 38 15.44 15.80 -4.99
C ALA A 38 15.08 17.28 -5.13
N ASP A 39 14.86 17.78 -6.36
CA ASP A 39 14.46 19.16 -6.58
C ASP A 39 13.09 19.45 -5.95
N LYS A 40 12.09 18.70 -6.31
CA LYS A 40 10.72 18.86 -5.82
C LYS A 40 9.93 17.56 -5.87
N ALA A 41 8.89 17.47 -5.04
CA ALA A 41 7.86 16.45 -5.21
C ALA A 41 6.46 17.04 -5.07
N ARG A 42 5.50 16.39 -5.71
CA ARG A 42 4.08 16.75 -5.67
C ARG A 42 3.24 15.51 -5.48
N ASN A 43 2.36 15.58 -4.49
CA ASN A 43 1.36 14.55 -4.26
C ASN A 43 0.00 15.20 -4.24
N TYR A 44 -0.95 14.65 -4.97
CA TYR A 44 -2.35 15.07 -4.90
C TYR A 44 -3.25 13.86 -5.04
N GLY A 45 -4.41 13.97 -4.46
CA GLY A 45 -5.33 12.85 -4.45
C GLY A 45 -6.67 13.17 -3.83
N VAL A 46 -7.46 12.11 -3.74
CA VAL A 46 -8.76 12.11 -3.09
C VAL A 46 -8.80 10.98 -2.08
N GLU A 47 -9.38 11.26 -0.93
CA GLU A 47 -9.68 10.30 0.13
C GLU A 47 -11.17 10.30 0.37
N VAL A 48 -11.75 9.10 0.49
CA VAL A 48 -13.17 8.89 0.77
C VAL A 48 -13.27 7.99 1.99
N ASP A 49 -14.07 8.41 2.96
CA ASP A 49 -14.39 7.61 4.14
C ASP A 49 -15.89 7.52 4.29
N ILE A 50 -16.41 6.31 4.43
CA ILE A 50 -17.85 6.03 4.57
C ILE A 50 -18.04 5.10 5.75
N ARG A 51 -18.87 5.51 6.69
CA ARG A 51 -19.39 4.66 7.75
C ARG A 51 -20.91 4.66 7.65
N LYS A 52 -21.49 3.48 7.42
CA LYS A 52 -22.91 3.35 7.12
C LYS A 52 -23.52 2.15 7.83
N ASP A 53 -24.62 2.38 8.53
CA ASP A 53 -25.51 1.34 9.01
C ASP A 53 -26.29 0.74 7.83
N LEU A 54 -26.49 -0.57 7.82
CA LEU A 54 -27.15 -1.28 6.72
C LEU A 54 -28.62 -1.61 7.00
N GLU A 55 -29.22 -1.04 8.05
CA GLU A 55 -30.62 -1.28 8.39
C GLU A 55 -31.58 -0.86 7.28
N PHE A 56 -31.21 0.16 6.46
CA PHE A 56 -31.99 0.63 5.32
C PHE A 56 -32.23 -0.42 4.22
N ILE A 57 -31.39 -1.47 4.16
CA ILE A 57 -31.56 -2.63 3.27
C ILE A 57 -32.02 -3.88 4.03
N GLY A 58 -32.48 -3.73 5.29
CA GLY A 58 -32.95 -4.82 6.12
C GLY A 58 -31.88 -5.59 6.88
N LEU A 59 -30.61 -5.23 6.77
CA LEU A 59 -29.48 -5.83 7.50
C LEU A 59 -29.30 -5.12 8.85
N ARG A 60 -30.13 -5.52 9.83
CA ARG A 60 -30.04 -4.97 11.18
C ARG A 60 -28.75 -5.38 11.88
N ASN A 61 -28.19 -4.47 12.65
CA ASN A 61 -26.94 -4.66 13.40
C ASN A 61 -25.69 -4.81 12.53
N PHE A 62 -25.78 -4.53 11.22
CA PHE A 62 -24.63 -4.50 10.35
C PHE A 62 -24.18 -3.06 10.10
N MET A 63 -22.86 -2.88 10.16
CA MET A 63 -22.19 -1.61 9.84
C MET A 63 -21.13 -1.84 8.78
N LEU A 64 -21.16 -1.02 7.75
CA LEU A 64 -20.17 -0.97 6.69
C LEU A 64 -19.22 0.21 6.94
N ASN A 65 -17.92 -0.06 6.93
CA ASN A 65 -16.86 0.94 6.91
C ASN A 65 -16.07 0.80 5.62
N LEU A 66 -16.00 1.86 4.83
CA LEU A 66 -15.19 1.92 3.62
C LEU A 66 -14.26 3.11 3.72
N ASN A 67 -12.99 2.88 3.45
CA ASN A 67 -12.01 3.94 3.29
C ASN A 67 -11.22 3.67 2.00
N GLY A 68 -11.09 4.68 1.17
CA GLY A 68 -10.36 4.59 -0.08
C GLY A 68 -9.56 5.85 -0.34
N SER A 69 -8.35 5.70 -0.85
CA SER A 69 -7.54 6.81 -1.33
C SER A 69 -7.04 6.53 -2.74
N TRP A 70 -7.01 7.59 -3.55
CA TRP A 70 -6.33 7.61 -4.83
C TRP A 70 -5.34 8.78 -4.83
N ILE A 71 -4.08 8.47 -5.14
CA ILE A 71 -2.96 9.40 -4.97
C ILE A 71 -2.11 9.38 -6.23
N LYS A 72 -1.87 10.54 -6.81
CA LYS A 72 -0.87 10.73 -7.85
C LYS A 72 0.33 11.43 -7.24
N SER A 73 1.47 10.75 -7.34
CA SER A 73 2.74 11.20 -6.80
C SER A 73 3.74 11.39 -7.93
N LYS A 74 4.57 12.43 -7.82
CA LYS A 74 5.70 12.66 -8.71
C LYS A 74 6.82 13.32 -7.94
N VAL A 75 8.01 12.75 -7.99
CA VAL A 75 9.27 13.39 -7.62
C VAL A 75 10.05 13.73 -8.89
N SER A 76 10.68 14.87 -8.92
CA SER A 76 11.47 15.35 -10.05
C SER A 76 12.89 15.69 -9.62
N PHE A 77 13.82 15.36 -10.48
CA PHE A 77 15.24 15.59 -10.33
C PHE A 77 15.69 16.52 -11.45
N ASP A 78 16.26 17.68 -11.11
CA ASP A 78 16.52 18.79 -12.04
C ASP A 78 18.00 18.85 -12.47
N SER A 79 18.75 17.75 -12.39
CA SER A 79 20.14 17.72 -12.79
C SER A 79 20.31 17.01 -14.14
N GLU A 80 20.95 17.69 -15.11
CA GLU A 80 21.31 17.12 -16.41
C GLU A 80 22.24 15.89 -16.32
N ASN A 81 22.86 15.67 -15.15
CA ASN A 81 23.77 14.56 -14.87
C ASN A 81 23.19 13.58 -13.82
N SER A 82 21.89 13.65 -13.55
CA SER A 82 21.27 12.74 -12.59
C SER A 82 21.09 11.35 -13.20
N LEU A 83 21.51 10.33 -12.47
CA LEU A 83 21.19 8.92 -12.77
C LEU A 83 19.73 8.59 -12.44
N GLU A 84 18.98 9.58 -11.94
CA GLU A 84 17.60 9.48 -11.56
C GLU A 84 16.67 9.91 -12.70
N HIS A 85 15.45 9.43 -12.64
CA HIS A 85 14.37 9.81 -13.55
C HIS A 85 13.13 10.24 -12.74
N ASP A 86 12.27 11.03 -13.37
CA ASP A 86 10.99 11.41 -12.80
C ASP A 86 10.14 10.16 -12.52
N ARG A 87 9.73 9.98 -11.26
CA ARG A 87 9.01 8.80 -10.79
C ARG A 87 8.03 9.14 -9.65
N PRO A 88 7.13 8.23 -9.27
CA PRO A 88 6.43 8.35 -7.98
C PRO A 88 7.42 8.35 -6.80
N MET A 89 7.06 9.02 -5.70
CA MET A 89 7.85 8.92 -4.47
C MET A 89 7.94 7.47 -4.00
N GLN A 90 9.11 7.09 -3.50
CA GLN A 90 9.31 5.76 -2.94
C GLN A 90 8.32 5.50 -1.79
N GLY A 91 7.77 4.30 -1.75
CA GLY A 91 6.77 3.88 -0.76
C GLY A 91 5.34 4.36 -1.03
N GLN A 92 5.14 5.31 -1.97
CA GLN A 92 3.81 5.84 -2.26
C GLN A 92 3.03 4.89 -3.17
N SER A 93 1.95 4.30 -2.66
CA SER A 93 0.99 3.56 -3.47
C SER A 93 0.03 4.51 -4.19
N PRO A 94 -0.37 4.23 -5.44
CA PRO A 94 -1.35 5.04 -6.17
C PRO A 94 -2.77 4.90 -5.65
N TYR A 95 -3.07 3.85 -4.92
CA TYR A 95 -4.36 3.67 -4.25
C TYR A 95 -4.25 2.76 -3.02
N LEU A 96 -5.17 2.96 -2.10
CA LEU A 96 -5.40 2.11 -0.94
C LEU A 96 -6.90 1.96 -0.75
N VAL A 97 -7.35 0.73 -0.45
CA VAL A 97 -8.75 0.43 -0.18
C VAL A 97 -8.84 -0.38 1.11
N ASN A 98 -9.69 0.06 2.02
CA ASN A 98 -10.07 -0.67 3.22
C ASN A 98 -11.59 -0.84 3.21
N ALA A 99 -12.06 -2.04 3.45
CA ALA A 99 -13.48 -2.35 3.58
C ALA A 99 -13.70 -3.22 4.82
N GLY A 100 -14.59 -2.79 5.71
CA GLY A 100 -14.94 -3.51 6.91
C GLY A 100 -16.45 -3.71 6.98
N LEU A 101 -16.90 -4.95 7.17
CA LEU A 101 -18.27 -5.28 7.47
C LEU A 101 -18.34 -5.86 8.89
N PHE A 102 -19.13 -5.22 9.74
CA PHE A 102 -19.26 -5.59 11.13
C PHE A 102 -20.71 -5.92 11.46
N TYR A 103 -20.89 -6.98 12.21
CA TYR A 103 -22.15 -7.34 12.84
C TYR A 103 -21.99 -7.26 14.34
N GLN A 104 -22.89 -6.56 15.02
CA GLN A 104 -22.84 -6.44 16.47
C GLN A 104 -24.25 -6.50 17.06
N THR A 105 -24.45 -7.36 18.05
CA THR A 105 -25.70 -7.41 18.80
C THR A 105 -25.43 -7.46 20.32
N GLU A 106 -25.94 -6.47 21.03
CA GLU A 106 -25.80 -6.39 22.48
C GLU A 106 -26.58 -7.49 23.20
N LYS A 107 -27.80 -7.82 22.72
CA LYS A 107 -28.65 -8.86 23.32
C LYS A 107 -27.96 -10.21 23.37
N ALA A 108 -27.28 -10.59 22.30
CA ALA A 108 -26.54 -11.85 22.23
C ALA A 108 -25.08 -11.69 22.69
N GLY A 109 -24.58 -10.50 22.92
CA GLY A 109 -23.18 -10.24 23.24
C GLY A 109 -22.24 -10.73 22.16
N VAL A 110 -22.64 -10.68 20.89
CA VAL A 110 -21.87 -11.18 19.75
C VAL A 110 -21.39 -10.00 18.90
N MET A 111 -20.13 -10.04 18.52
CA MET A 111 -19.56 -9.19 17.48
C MET A 111 -18.84 -10.08 16.47
N ALA A 112 -19.05 -9.83 15.18
CA ALA A 112 -18.32 -10.43 14.08
C ALA A 112 -17.89 -9.32 13.13
N GLY A 113 -16.68 -9.42 12.58
CA GLY A 113 -16.18 -8.46 11.61
C GLY A 113 -15.32 -9.14 10.56
N VAL A 114 -15.41 -8.64 9.33
CA VAL A 114 -14.53 -8.99 8.21
C VAL A 114 -13.94 -7.70 7.72
N LEU A 115 -12.61 -7.65 7.63
CA LEU A 115 -11.85 -6.49 7.17
C LEU A 115 -11.01 -6.90 5.98
N TYR A 116 -11.19 -6.19 4.88
CA TYR A 116 -10.39 -6.33 3.67
C TYR A 116 -9.52 -5.10 3.49
N ASN A 117 -8.27 -5.31 3.16
CA ASN A 117 -7.32 -4.28 2.81
C ASN A 117 -6.68 -4.60 1.47
N ARG A 118 -6.53 -3.60 0.62
CA ARG A 118 -5.76 -3.68 -0.61
C ARG A 118 -4.87 -2.46 -0.76
N ILE A 119 -3.57 -2.70 -0.99
CA ILE A 119 -2.60 -1.68 -1.34
C ILE A 119 -2.15 -1.87 -2.79
N GLY A 120 -2.01 -0.77 -3.54
CA GLY A 120 -1.54 -0.80 -4.92
C GLY A 120 -0.01 -0.98 -5.04
N LYS A 121 0.44 -1.19 -6.26
CA LYS A 121 1.87 -1.29 -6.60
C LYS A 121 2.64 -0.04 -6.15
N ARG A 122 3.80 -0.21 -5.48
CA ARG A 122 4.64 0.90 -5.04
C ARG A 122 6.13 0.59 -5.24
N ILE A 123 6.92 1.63 -5.44
CA ILE A 123 8.38 1.52 -5.50
C ILE A 123 8.91 1.27 -4.09
N VAL A 124 9.73 0.24 -3.92
CA VAL A 124 10.38 -0.10 -2.64
C VAL A 124 11.89 -0.06 -2.72
N GLY A 125 12.45 -0.15 -3.92
CA GLY A 125 13.87 0.06 -4.21
C GLY A 125 14.00 0.90 -5.46
N ILE A 126 14.88 1.88 -5.42
CA ILE A 126 15.12 2.78 -6.54
C ILE A 126 16.14 2.14 -7.47
N GLY A 127 15.87 2.20 -8.77
CA GLY A 127 16.81 1.89 -9.82
C GLY A 127 17.70 3.07 -10.20
N ARG A 128 18.50 2.91 -11.23
CA ARG A 128 19.24 3.99 -11.89
C ARG A 128 19.11 3.88 -13.39
N SER A 129 19.14 5.00 -14.09
CA SER A 129 19.13 5.03 -15.54
C SER A 129 20.45 5.53 -16.08
N ASP A 130 21.17 4.67 -16.75
CA ASP A 130 22.41 5.02 -17.45
C ASP A 130 22.11 5.88 -18.68
N MET A 131 20.92 5.74 -19.25
CA MET A 131 20.41 6.55 -20.37
C MET A 131 20.33 8.05 -20.04
N SER A 132 20.07 8.40 -18.77
CA SER A 132 19.95 9.80 -18.35
C SER A 132 21.27 10.56 -18.42
N VAL A 133 22.40 9.86 -18.52
CA VAL A 133 23.75 10.44 -18.69
C VAL A 133 24.38 10.06 -20.03
N GLY A 134 23.58 9.65 -21.02
CA GLY A 134 24.04 9.29 -22.34
C GLY A 134 24.64 7.89 -22.49
N GLY A 135 24.40 7.03 -21.50
CA GLY A 135 24.81 5.62 -21.52
C GLY A 135 23.84 4.70 -22.26
N SER A 136 23.92 3.41 -22.01
CA SER A 136 23.11 2.38 -22.65
C SER A 136 21.96 1.90 -21.78
N ILE A 137 20.79 1.66 -22.37
CA ILE A 137 19.64 1.04 -21.70
C ILE A 137 19.98 -0.33 -21.09
N ASN A 138 20.95 -1.03 -21.66
CA ASN A 138 21.38 -2.33 -21.16
C ASN A 138 22.08 -2.25 -19.79
N ASN A 139 22.49 -1.05 -19.38
CA ASN A 139 23.11 -0.79 -18.08
C ASN A 139 22.12 -0.23 -17.06
N ASP A 140 20.87 0.03 -17.45
CA ASP A 140 19.84 0.51 -16.54
C ASP A 140 19.55 -0.55 -15.46
N ILE A 141 19.43 -0.09 -14.22
CA ILE A 141 18.89 -0.88 -13.11
C ILE A 141 17.47 -0.40 -12.87
N PRO A 142 16.44 -1.22 -13.15
CA PRO A 142 15.05 -0.80 -12.97
C PRO A 142 14.67 -0.68 -11.50
N ASP A 143 13.69 0.18 -11.22
CA ASP A 143 13.05 0.24 -9.91
C ASP A 143 12.51 -1.12 -9.48
N MET A 144 12.60 -1.40 -8.19
CA MET A 144 11.98 -2.56 -7.58
C MET A 144 10.60 -2.17 -7.02
N TYR A 145 9.59 -2.90 -7.44
CA TYR A 145 8.21 -2.69 -7.04
C TYR A 145 7.72 -3.80 -6.12
N GLU A 146 7.08 -3.40 -5.02
CA GLU A 146 6.16 -4.29 -4.31
C GLU A 146 4.84 -4.33 -5.09
N MET A 147 4.41 -5.53 -5.45
CA MET A 147 3.19 -5.75 -6.22
C MET A 147 1.94 -5.57 -5.33
N PRO A 148 0.77 -5.30 -5.92
CA PRO A 148 -0.45 -5.14 -5.14
C PRO A 148 -0.68 -6.31 -4.19
N HIS A 149 -1.07 -6.00 -2.96
CA HIS A 149 -1.29 -6.98 -1.91
C HIS A 149 -2.70 -6.85 -1.33
N ASP A 150 -3.35 -8.01 -1.15
CA ASP A 150 -4.68 -8.15 -0.57
C ASP A 150 -4.57 -8.87 0.78
N ALA A 151 -5.20 -8.34 1.81
CA ALA A 151 -5.29 -8.96 3.12
C ALA A 151 -6.76 -9.02 3.58
N LEU A 152 -7.13 -10.11 4.21
CA LEU A 152 -8.46 -10.30 4.79
C LEU A 152 -8.32 -10.77 6.23
N ASP A 153 -8.90 -10.02 7.16
CA ASP A 153 -8.93 -10.32 8.57
C ASP A 153 -10.36 -10.66 9.01
N ILE A 154 -10.50 -11.59 9.94
CA ILE A 154 -11.77 -11.95 10.56
C ILE A 154 -11.64 -11.79 12.06
N VAL A 155 -12.61 -11.13 12.67
CA VAL A 155 -12.73 -11.01 14.12
C VAL A 155 -14.08 -11.54 14.58
N LEU A 156 -14.07 -12.36 15.60
CA LEU A 156 -15.27 -12.86 16.29
C LEU A 156 -15.11 -12.61 17.78
N SER A 157 -16.14 -12.11 18.42
CA SER A 157 -16.18 -11.94 19.87
C SER A 157 -17.54 -12.36 20.41
N LYS A 158 -17.51 -13.01 21.57
CA LYS A 158 -18.68 -13.43 22.31
C LYS A 158 -18.54 -13.08 23.78
N LYS A 159 -19.49 -12.31 24.29
CA LYS A 159 -19.64 -12.06 25.74
C LYS A 159 -20.55 -13.10 26.37
N PHE A 160 -20.10 -13.67 27.46
CA PHE A 160 -20.85 -14.59 28.33
C PHE A 160 -21.18 -13.87 29.63
N GLY A 161 -22.39 -13.36 29.71
CA GLY A 161 -22.80 -12.48 30.80
C GLY A 161 -22.03 -11.15 30.78
N LYS A 162 -21.74 -10.62 31.97
CA LYS A 162 -20.98 -9.34 32.13
C LYS A 162 -19.50 -9.57 32.40
N GLN A 163 -19.10 -10.81 32.70
CA GLN A 163 -17.79 -11.12 33.27
C GLN A 163 -16.81 -11.70 32.28
N VAL A 164 -17.26 -12.45 31.28
CA VAL A 164 -16.32 -13.17 30.38
C VAL A 164 -16.54 -12.74 28.94
N GLU A 165 -15.45 -12.41 28.25
CA GLU A 165 -15.43 -12.20 26.79
C GLU A 165 -14.39 -13.12 26.17
N VAL A 166 -14.80 -13.84 25.12
CA VAL A 166 -13.91 -14.66 24.28
C VAL A 166 -13.82 -14.01 22.92
N LYS A 167 -12.61 -13.78 22.44
CA LYS A 167 -12.33 -13.14 21.15
C LYS A 167 -11.37 -13.98 20.32
N LEU A 168 -11.75 -14.26 19.08
CA LEU A 168 -10.92 -14.89 18.07
C LEU A 168 -10.59 -13.88 16.97
N ASN A 169 -9.30 -13.74 16.68
CA ASN A 169 -8.83 -12.97 15.53
C ASN A 169 -8.09 -13.91 14.58
N ALA A 170 -8.46 -13.88 13.31
CA ALA A 170 -7.73 -14.53 12.22
C ALA A 170 -7.25 -13.44 11.28
N LYS A 171 -5.94 -13.28 11.17
CA LYS A 171 -5.31 -12.25 10.32
C LYS A 171 -4.77 -12.89 9.06
N ASP A 172 -4.92 -12.14 7.96
CA ASP A 172 -4.44 -12.49 6.64
C ASP A 172 -4.89 -13.88 6.18
N VAL A 173 -6.22 -14.16 6.30
CA VAL A 173 -6.78 -15.48 5.95
C VAL A 173 -6.64 -15.84 4.47
N ILE A 174 -6.47 -14.84 3.58
CA ILE A 174 -6.12 -15.04 2.17
C ILE A 174 -4.73 -15.65 2.09
N GLY A 175 -3.76 -15.11 2.86
CA GLY A 175 -2.37 -15.55 2.87
C GLY A 175 -1.68 -15.36 1.52
N GLN A 176 -1.91 -14.20 0.89
CA GLN A 176 -1.28 -13.85 -0.37
C GLN A 176 0.23 -13.66 -0.17
N ASP A 177 1.04 -14.17 -1.09
CA ASP A 177 2.47 -13.91 -1.08
C ASP A 177 2.77 -12.42 -1.33
N ALA A 178 3.71 -11.87 -0.59
CA ALA A 178 4.33 -10.60 -0.91
C ALA A 178 5.31 -10.81 -2.07
N VAL A 179 5.06 -10.15 -3.20
CA VAL A 179 5.82 -10.33 -4.44
C VAL A 179 6.48 -9.01 -4.82
N PHE A 180 7.78 -9.08 -5.09
CA PHE A 180 8.58 -7.94 -5.52
C PHE A 180 9.10 -8.20 -6.92
N LYS A 181 8.97 -7.21 -7.80
CA LYS A 181 9.33 -7.34 -9.21
C LYS A 181 10.15 -6.15 -9.68
N GLN A 182 10.99 -6.42 -10.66
CA GLN A 182 11.65 -5.43 -11.50
C GLN A 182 11.25 -5.64 -12.96
N PHE A 183 11.36 -4.59 -13.77
CA PHE A 183 11.01 -4.60 -15.19
C PHE A 183 12.20 -4.10 -16.01
N PRO A 184 13.30 -4.90 -16.08
CA PRO A 184 14.46 -4.53 -16.87
C PRO A 184 14.10 -4.37 -18.33
N ARG A 185 14.65 -3.34 -18.96
CA ARG A 185 14.56 -3.07 -20.38
C ARG A 185 15.93 -3.29 -21.01
N PHE A 186 15.97 -3.88 -22.15
CA PHE A 186 17.20 -4.11 -22.90
C PHE A 186 16.91 -4.06 -24.41
N GLU A 187 17.93 -3.76 -25.18
CA GLU A 187 17.89 -3.80 -26.64
C GLU A 187 18.13 -5.24 -27.11
N ASP A 188 17.22 -5.78 -27.90
CA ASP A 188 17.36 -7.10 -28.50
C ASP A 188 18.30 -7.08 -29.72
N ALA A 189 18.53 -8.26 -30.31
CA ALA A 189 19.40 -8.41 -31.47
C ALA A 189 18.93 -7.63 -32.72
N ASN A 190 17.68 -7.16 -32.74
CA ASN A 190 17.09 -6.38 -33.84
C ASN A 190 17.05 -4.87 -33.54
N GLY A 191 17.64 -4.43 -32.41
CA GLY A 191 17.61 -3.03 -31.99
C GLY A 191 16.27 -2.61 -31.36
N GLN A 192 15.41 -3.55 -30.96
CA GLN A 192 14.14 -3.24 -30.33
C GLN A 192 14.27 -3.28 -28.81
N ILE A 193 13.68 -2.27 -28.14
CA ILE A 193 13.63 -2.24 -26.67
C ILE A 193 12.55 -3.21 -26.19
N VAL A 194 12.97 -4.21 -25.44
CA VAL A 194 12.11 -5.24 -24.85
C VAL A 194 12.12 -5.07 -23.33
N GLU A 195 10.95 -5.12 -22.71
CA GLU A 195 10.79 -5.16 -21.26
C GLU A 195 10.53 -6.60 -20.81
N ARG A 196 11.20 -7.03 -19.74
CA ARG A 196 11.02 -8.35 -19.15
C ARG A 196 10.58 -8.20 -17.69
N GLU A 197 9.52 -8.90 -17.31
CA GLU A 197 9.13 -9.02 -15.91
C GLU A 197 10.08 -10.00 -15.18
N GLN A 198 10.63 -9.55 -14.04
CA GLN A 198 11.50 -10.38 -13.20
C GLN A 198 11.03 -10.30 -11.74
N THR A 199 10.73 -11.45 -11.14
CA THR A 199 10.48 -11.55 -9.70
C THR A 199 11.82 -11.55 -8.96
N THR A 200 12.04 -10.52 -8.13
CA THR A 200 13.28 -10.36 -7.35
C THR A 200 13.19 -10.97 -5.96
N LYS A 201 11.98 -10.93 -5.38
CA LYS A 201 11.72 -11.47 -4.05
C LYS A 201 10.26 -11.94 -3.95
N ARG A 202 10.07 -13.05 -3.23
CA ARG A 202 8.73 -13.57 -2.91
C ARG A 202 8.77 -14.24 -1.55
N PHE A 203 7.81 -13.96 -0.71
CA PHE A 203 7.65 -14.65 0.57
C PHE A 203 6.20 -14.60 1.03
N ALA A 204 5.80 -15.61 1.84
CA ALA A 204 4.50 -15.64 2.50
C ALA A 204 4.62 -14.93 3.86
N PRO A 205 3.85 -13.83 4.11
CA PRO A 205 3.81 -13.19 5.44
C PRO A 205 3.28 -14.14 6.52
N GLY A 206 2.40 -15.05 6.11
CA GLY A 206 1.79 -16.05 6.98
C GLY A 206 0.47 -15.55 7.59
N ARG A 207 -0.33 -16.52 7.99
CA ARG A 207 -1.61 -16.32 8.69
C ARG A 207 -1.38 -16.35 10.19
N SER A 208 -2.11 -15.55 10.94
CA SER A 208 -2.05 -15.61 12.39
C SER A 208 -3.43 -15.75 13.01
N PHE A 209 -3.51 -16.59 14.04
CA PHE A 209 -4.74 -16.83 14.81
C PHE A 209 -4.48 -16.54 16.28
N THR A 210 -5.32 -15.71 16.88
CA THR A 210 -5.20 -15.32 18.28
C THR A 210 -6.52 -15.55 18.98
N LEU A 211 -6.50 -16.33 20.06
CA LEU A 211 -7.62 -16.50 20.97
C LEU A 211 -7.33 -15.71 22.25
N SER A 212 -8.26 -14.84 22.64
CA SER A 212 -8.17 -14.07 23.87
C SER A 212 -9.39 -14.34 24.76
N VAL A 213 -9.16 -14.48 26.06
CA VAL A 213 -10.20 -14.58 27.06
C VAL A 213 -9.99 -13.45 28.06
N SER A 214 -10.99 -12.59 28.21
CA SER A 214 -10.98 -11.46 29.15
C SER A 214 -11.98 -11.74 30.27
N ILE A 215 -11.56 -11.58 31.51
CA ILE A 215 -12.38 -11.73 32.71
C ILE A 215 -12.45 -10.39 33.41
N HIS A 216 -13.66 -9.87 33.60
CA HIS A 216 -13.94 -8.64 34.32
C HIS A 216 -14.44 -9.03 35.73
N LEU A 217 -13.67 -8.67 36.75
CA LEU A 217 -13.96 -8.94 38.15
C LEU A 217 -14.81 -7.83 38.78
#